data_3e3118c200d5c3d09c350e4e667e95d4
#
_entry.id   3e3118c200d5c3d09c350e4e667e95d4
#
_cell.length_a   1.000
_cell.length_b   1.000
_cell.length_c   1.000
_cell.angle_alpha   90.00
_cell.angle_beta   90.00
_cell.angle_gamma   90.00
#
_symmetry.space_group_name_H-M   'P 1'
#
loop_
_entity.id
_entity.type
_entity.pdbx_description
1 polymer ?
#
loop_
_entity_poly.entity_id
_entity_poly.type
_entity_poly.pdbx_seq_one_letter_code
_entity_poly.pdbx_strand_id
1 'polypeptide(L)'
;MSELWVERHRPRTVSDIKGQKQVVDRLKAYAVKRSFPHLMFAGPPGTGKTTAAIALARDVFGDDYRRNLLEMNASDERKLESIRTKVKQFARTAPVPGTSFKVIFLDEADALTPDAQGALRRIMEQNAQTCRFILSCNYSSKIIEPIQSRCAVFRFRPLADDQVRSMVVSVADEEDIKLDADAADAIVHVSLGDLRKAITSLQVAASMDEHVTREIVYETTATAPPEELHRFFLACREDGFQPARRRLRELLDRFGLAGTDLINQLHRGLGDVPFLSESQKLSLIHI
;
A
#
# COMPACT_ATOMS: atom_id res chain seq x y z
N MET A 1 -16.82 10.73 16.00
CA MET A 1 -16.35 10.27 14.67
C MET A 1 -15.60 8.97 14.92
N SER A 2 -16.02 7.85 14.31
CA SER A 2 -15.32 6.59 14.45
C SER A 2 -13.93 6.73 13.81
N GLU A 3 -12.90 6.38 14.56
CA GLU A 3 -11.52 6.34 14.06
C GLU A 3 -11.43 5.37 12.89
N LEU A 4 -10.62 5.72 11.88
CA LEU A 4 -10.39 4.81 10.74
C LEU A 4 -9.68 3.53 11.22
N TRP A 5 -10.23 2.37 10.91
CA TRP A 5 -9.64 1.09 11.32
C TRP A 5 -8.21 0.89 10.82
N VAL A 6 -7.91 1.42 9.63
CA VAL A 6 -6.53 1.42 9.10
C VAL A 6 -5.53 2.09 10.06
N GLU A 7 -5.94 3.14 10.76
CA GLU A 7 -5.08 3.83 11.73
C GLU A 7 -5.10 3.15 13.11
N ARG A 8 -6.25 2.67 13.55
CA ARG A 8 -6.42 1.97 14.83
C ARG A 8 -5.60 0.69 14.89
N HIS A 9 -5.65 -0.12 13.84
CA HIS A 9 -4.94 -1.40 13.73
C HIS A 9 -3.55 -1.27 13.09
N ARG A 10 -3.01 -0.05 13.00
CA ARG A 10 -1.68 0.16 12.47
C ARG A 10 -0.62 -0.43 13.42
N PRO A 11 0.27 -1.32 12.93
CA PRO A 11 1.40 -1.85 13.70
C PRO A 11 2.19 -0.76 14.42
N ARG A 12 2.44 -0.95 15.70
CA ARG A 12 3.15 0.04 16.53
C ARG A 12 4.65 -0.21 16.56
N THR A 13 5.07 -1.47 16.50
CA THR A 13 6.47 -1.88 16.48
C THR A 13 6.81 -2.59 15.16
N VAL A 14 8.08 -2.70 14.84
CA VAL A 14 8.54 -3.48 13.67
C VAL A 14 8.13 -4.95 13.79
N SER A 15 8.02 -5.46 15.02
CA SER A 15 7.63 -6.85 15.28
C SER A 15 6.17 -7.17 14.94
N ASP A 16 5.30 -6.16 14.99
CA ASP A 16 3.86 -6.31 14.71
C ASP A 16 3.56 -6.34 13.20
N ILE A 17 4.54 -5.96 12.36
CA ILE A 17 4.37 -5.93 10.90
C ILE A 17 4.26 -7.36 10.38
N LYS A 18 3.13 -7.68 9.77
CA LYS A 18 2.88 -9.00 9.16
C LYS A 18 3.30 -9.01 7.69
N GLY A 19 3.67 -10.17 7.18
CA GLY A 19 3.83 -10.45 5.76
C GLY A 19 5.16 -10.07 5.12
N GLN A 20 5.95 -9.16 5.68
CA GLN A 20 7.20 -8.65 5.11
C GLN A 20 8.45 -9.23 5.81
N LYS A 21 8.53 -10.56 5.99
CA LYS A 21 9.53 -11.22 6.85
C LYS A 21 10.96 -10.70 6.64
N GLN A 22 11.47 -10.70 5.39
CA GLN A 22 12.82 -10.24 5.11
C GLN A 22 13.06 -8.75 5.44
N VAL A 23 12.06 -7.91 5.23
CA VAL A 23 12.09 -6.50 5.59
C VAL A 23 12.11 -6.36 7.10
N VAL A 24 11.18 -7.02 7.79
CA VAL A 24 11.02 -7.00 9.24
C VAL A 24 12.30 -7.45 9.96
N ASP A 25 12.89 -8.58 9.55
CA ASP A 25 14.11 -9.11 10.15
C ASP A 25 15.29 -8.11 10.06
N ARG A 26 15.45 -7.45 8.91
CA ARG A 26 16.48 -6.43 8.73
C ARG A 26 16.19 -5.15 9.53
N LEU A 27 14.93 -4.71 9.59
CA LEU A 27 14.55 -3.53 10.38
C LEU A 27 14.69 -3.77 11.88
N LYS A 28 14.37 -4.97 12.39
CA LYS A 28 14.63 -5.39 13.78
C LYS A 28 16.12 -5.29 14.13
N ALA A 29 16.99 -5.73 13.24
CA ALA A 29 18.44 -5.61 13.46
C ALA A 29 18.88 -4.15 13.57
N TYR A 30 18.28 -3.22 12.82
CA TYR A 30 18.53 -1.78 12.94
C TYR A 30 17.95 -1.18 14.21
N ALA A 31 16.76 -1.59 14.62
CA ALA A 31 16.12 -1.15 15.87
C ALA A 31 16.97 -1.55 17.09
N VAL A 32 17.44 -2.81 17.15
CA VAL A 32 18.34 -3.29 18.23
C VAL A 32 19.65 -2.50 18.29
N LYS A 33 20.26 -2.22 17.14
CA LYS A 33 21.51 -1.44 17.06
C LYS A 33 21.30 0.05 17.30
N ARG A 34 20.05 0.52 17.31
CA ARG A 34 19.68 1.95 17.34
C ARG A 34 20.47 2.78 16.33
N SER A 35 20.79 2.20 15.19
CA SER A 35 21.58 2.84 14.12
C SER A 35 21.29 2.19 12.80
N PHE A 36 21.10 3.02 11.77
CA PHE A 36 20.87 2.58 10.40
C PHE A 36 21.35 3.64 9.38
N PRO A 37 21.67 3.25 8.14
CA PRO A 37 21.99 4.18 7.06
C PRO A 37 20.73 4.91 6.57
N HIS A 38 20.83 5.72 5.51
CA HIS A 38 19.62 6.12 4.77
C HIS A 38 18.90 4.89 4.23
N LEU A 39 17.56 4.90 4.28
CA LEU A 39 16.73 3.79 3.83
C LEU A 39 15.86 4.21 2.66
N MET A 40 15.58 3.29 1.75
CA MET A 40 14.59 3.46 0.71
C MET A 40 13.62 2.27 0.73
N PHE A 41 12.34 2.57 0.96
CA PHE A 41 11.23 1.61 0.96
C PHE A 41 10.51 1.70 -0.38
N ALA A 42 10.65 0.67 -1.19
CA ALA A 42 10.08 0.63 -2.53
C ALA A 42 9.07 -0.52 -2.67
N GLY A 43 7.92 -0.25 -3.25
CA GLY A 43 6.88 -1.27 -3.50
C GLY A 43 5.49 -0.68 -3.67
N PRO A 44 4.49 -1.49 -4.03
CA PRO A 44 3.13 -1.06 -4.29
C PRO A 44 2.48 -0.35 -3.09
N PRO A 45 1.39 0.42 -3.29
CA PRO A 45 0.64 1.02 -2.21
C PRO A 45 0.09 -0.05 -1.26
N GLY A 46 -0.24 0.33 -0.01
CA GLY A 46 -0.86 -0.55 0.98
C GLY A 46 -0.01 -1.70 1.52
N THR A 47 1.28 -1.79 1.16
CA THR A 47 2.20 -2.86 1.59
C THR A 47 2.91 -2.61 2.92
N GLY A 48 2.62 -1.49 3.60
CA GLY A 48 3.13 -1.18 4.93
C GLY A 48 4.40 -0.32 4.98
N LYS A 49 4.80 0.36 3.90
CA LYS A 49 6.02 1.20 3.84
C LYS A 49 6.02 2.30 4.92
N THR A 50 4.97 3.12 4.96
CA THR A 50 4.80 4.22 5.94
C THR A 50 4.73 3.66 7.36
N THR A 51 3.98 2.58 7.56
CA THR A 51 3.89 1.88 8.85
C THR A 51 5.26 1.40 9.33
N ALA A 52 6.07 0.81 8.44
CA ALA A 52 7.40 0.33 8.78
C ALA A 52 8.36 1.47 9.16
N ALA A 53 8.26 2.63 8.50
CA ALA A 53 9.07 3.81 8.84
C ALA A 53 8.74 4.34 10.25
N ILE A 54 7.46 4.47 10.57
CA ILE A 54 6.98 4.95 11.87
C ILE A 54 7.29 3.93 12.97
N ALA A 55 7.05 2.64 12.72
CA ALA A 55 7.36 1.58 13.68
C ALA A 55 8.87 1.51 13.98
N LEU A 56 9.73 1.61 12.96
CA LEU A 56 11.18 1.67 13.17
C LEU A 56 11.58 2.90 14.01
N ALA A 57 10.99 4.06 13.73
CA ALA A 57 11.27 5.26 14.52
C ALA A 57 10.86 5.09 16.00
N ARG A 58 9.71 4.46 16.26
CA ARG A 58 9.25 4.14 17.62
C ARG A 58 10.19 3.16 18.33
N ASP A 59 10.59 2.10 17.66
CA ASP A 59 11.51 1.10 18.23
C ASP A 59 12.90 1.70 18.54
N VAL A 60 13.37 2.66 17.72
CA VAL A 60 14.68 3.31 17.94
C VAL A 60 14.63 4.40 19.00
N PHE A 61 13.58 5.23 19.00
CA PHE A 61 13.51 6.44 19.84
C PHE A 61 12.56 6.31 21.03
N GLY A 62 11.77 5.24 21.13
CA GLY A 62 10.77 5.06 22.18
C GLY A 62 9.67 6.12 22.14
N ASP A 63 9.21 6.55 23.31
CA ASP A 63 8.09 7.51 23.43
C ASP A 63 8.39 8.88 22.82
N ASP A 64 9.65 9.26 22.75
CA ASP A 64 10.11 10.53 22.16
C ASP A 64 10.24 10.50 20.63
N TYR A 65 9.80 9.42 19.95
CA TYR A 65 9.98 9.26 18.50
C TYR A 65 9.47 10.46 17.70
N ARG A 66 8.34 11.07 18.09
CA ARG A 66 7.75 12.23 17.41
C ARG A 66 8.66 13.47 17.38
N ARG A 67 9.53 13.62 18.39
CA ARG A 67 10.50 14.71 18.46
C ARG A 67 11.72 14.47 17.57
N ASN A 68 11.99 13.19 17.28
CA ASN A 68 13.11 12.75 16.44
C ASN A 68 12.70 12.34 15.02
N LEU A 69 11.40 12.38 14.67
CA LEU A 69 10.87 12.04 13.36
C LEU A 69 10.19 13.26 12.73
N LEU A 70 10.62 13.64 11.55
CA LEU A 70 9.92 14.58 10.69
C LEU A 70 9.27 13.79 9.56
N GLU A 71 7.94 13.76 9.55
CA GLU A 71 7.17 13.18 8.45
C GLU A 71 6.81 14.26 7.43
N MET A 72 7.02 13.95 6.16
CA MET A 72 6.68 14.83 5.03
C MET A 72 6.13 13.98 3.90
N ASN A 73 5.14 14.50 3.19
CA ASN A 73 4.67 13.91 1.94
C ASN A 73 5.23 14.73 0.76
N ALA A 74 5.97 14.06 -0.14
CA ALA A 74 6.58 14.70 -1.29
C ALA A 74 5.56 15.15 -2.34
N SER A 75 4.37 14.56 -2.39
CA SER A 75 3.29 14.97 -3.30
C SER A 75 2.66 16.31 -2.89
N ASP A 76 2.57 16.60 -1.59
CA ASP A 76 2.04 17.85 -1.06
C ASP A 76 3.07 18.99 -1.17
N GLU A 77 4.35 18.63 -1.03
CA GLU A 77 5.47 19.56 -0.99
C GLU A 77 6.26 19.60 -2.31
N ARG A 78 5.56 19.71 -3.44
CA ARG A 78 6.17 19.72 -4.78
C ARG A 78 7.23 20.81 -4.97
N LYS A 79 7.22 21.88 -4.15
CA LYS A 79 8.20 22.95 -4.20
C LYS A 79 9.44 22.57 -3.38
N LEU A 80 10.56 22.43 -4.08
CA LEU A 80 11.89 22.20 -3.53
C LEU A 80 12.22 23.08 -2.31
N GLU A 81 11.79 24.33 -2.32
CA GLU A 81 12.04 25.34 -1.28
C GLU A 81 11.43 24.93 0.07
N SER A 82 10.22 24.36 0.05
CA SER A 82 9.50 23.90 1.23
C SER A 82 10.23 22.74 1.90
N ILE A 83 10.59 21.72 1.13
CA ILE A 83 11.38 20.57 1.62
C ILE A 83 12.71 21.05 2.18
N ARG A 84 13.43 21.88 1.42
CA ARG A 84 14.74 22.38 1.83
C ARG A 84 14.69 23.16 3.14
N THR A 85 13.68 24.00 3.32
CA THR A 85 13.53 24.83 4.53
C THR A 85 13.19 23.97 5.74
N LYS A 86 12.18 23.10 5.65
CA LYS A 86 11.76 22.23 6.75
C LYS A 86 12.87 21.25 7.16
N VAL A 87 13.52 20.61 6.19
CA VAL A 87 14.62 19.69 6.45
C VAL A 87 15.79 20.40 7.12
N LYS A 88 16.18 21.60 6.61
CA LYS A 88 17.26 22.37 7.23
C LYS A 88 16.94 22.81 8.65
N GLN A 89 15.72 23.26 8.91
CA GLN A 89 15.30 23.65 10.26
C GLN A 89 15.36 22.44 11.20
N PHE A 90 14.80 21.32 10.79
CA PHE A 90 14.79 20.10 11.58
C PHE A 90 16.22 19.56 11.83
N ALA A 91 17.07 19.54 10.82
CA ALA A 91 18.43 19.04 10.93
C ALA A 91 19.34 19.89 11.83
N ARG A 92 19.03 21.18 12.01
CA ARG A 92 19.79 22.09 12.88
C ARG A 92 19.48 21.94 14.36
N THR A 93 18.33 21.40 14.72
CA THR A 93 17.97 21.16 16.11
C THR A 93 18.64 19.89 16.62
N ALA A 94 19.17 19.91 17.86
CA ALA A 94 19.80 18.74 18.45
C ALA A 94 18.83 17.55 18.56
N PRO A 95 19.32 16.30 18.40
CA PRO A 95 18.55 15.12 18.75
C PRO A 95 18.15 15.14 20.25
N VAL A 96 17.09 14.41 20.57
CA VAL A 96 16.71 14.22 22.01
C VAL A 96 17.85 13.50 22.74
N PRO A 97 18.12 13.85 24.02
CA PRO A 97 19.15 13.18 24.81
C PRO A 97 19.06 11.66 24.76
N GLY A 98 20.20 11.00 24.57
CA GLY A 98 20.26 9.54 24.41
C GLY A 98 20.16 9.04 22.97
N THR A 99 19.98 9.94 21.98
CA THR A 99 20.00 9.60 20.55
C THR A 99 21.11 10.38 19.83
N SER A 100 21.70 9.78 18.79
CA SER A 100 22.81 10.38 18.02
C SER A 100 22.35 11.03 16.72
N PHE A 101 21.13 10.79 16.29
CA PHE A 101 20.58 11.31 15.01
C PHE A 101 19.06 11.45 15.08
N LYS A 102 18.51 12.11 14.08
CA LYS A 102 17.07 12.25 13.81
C LYS A 102 16.70 11.56 12.52
N VAL A 103 15.42 11.31 12.32
CA VAL A 103 14.88 10.70 11.11
C VAL A 103 14.00 11.67 10.35
N ILE A 104 14.20 11.74 9.06
CA ILE A 104 13.35 12.45 8.11
C ILE A 104 12.72 11.38 7.24
N PHE A 105 11.41 11.19 7.39
CA PHE A 105 10.63 10.30 6.56
C PHE A 105 9.96 11.12 5.45
N LEU A 106 10.26 10.78 4.21
CA LEU A 106 9.67 11.40 3.03
C LEU A 106 8.84 10.35 2.30
N ASP A 107 7.53 10.45 2.42
CA ASP A 107 6.60 9.59 1.70
C ASP A 107 6.39 10.06 0.27
N GLU A 108 6.04 9.14 -0.63
CA GLU A 108 5.83 9.39 -2.06
C GLU A 108 7.01 10.13 -2.74
N ALA A 109 8.25 9.79 -2.37
CA ALA A 109 9.45 10.45 -2.87
C ALA A 109 9.59 10.40 -4.41
N ASP A 110 8.94 9.44 -5.06
CA ASP A 110 8.84 9.33 -6.52
C ASP A 110 7.92 10.38 -7.19
N ALA A 111 7.22 11.20 -6.41
CA ALA A 111 6.50 12.37 -6.89
C ALA A 111 7.40 13.61 -7.06
N LEU A 112 8.63 13.59 -6.51
CA LEU A 112 9.58 14.69 -6.66
C LEU A 112 10.09 14.80 -8.08
N THR A 113 10.24 16.06 -8.56
CA THR A 113 10.93 16.33 -9.82
C THR A 113 12.42 15.93 -9.74
N PRO A 114 13.10 15.66 -10.88
CA PRO A 114 14.54 15.36 -10.89
C PRO A 114 15.40 16.43 -10.21
N ASP A 115 15.06 17.70 -10.38
CA ASP A 115 15.77 18.83 -9.74
C ASP A 115 15.59 18.82 -8.22
N ALA A 116 14.37 18.52 -7.75
CA ALA A 116 14.08 18.38 -6.32
C ALA A 116 14.85 17.19 -5.72
N GLN A 117 14.92 16.08 -6.43
CA GLN A 117 15.72 14.93 -6.02
C GLN A 117 17.21 15.24 -6.00
N GLY A 118 17.74 16.00 -6.99
CA GLY A 118 19.11 16.45 -7.01
C GLY A 118 19.50 17.33 -5.81
N ALA A 119 18.57 18.20 -5.37
CA ALA A 119 18.77 18.99 -4.16
C ALA A 119 18.61 18.17 -2.88
N LEU A 120 17.65 17.23 -2.83
CA LEU A 120 17.49 16.29 -1.71
C LEU A 120 18.78 15.50 -1.49
N ARG A 121 19.43 15.01 -2.56
CA ARG A 121 20.72 14.35 -2.48
C ARG A 121 21.76 15.19 -1.73
N ARG A 122 21.90 16.48 -2.10
CA ARG A 122 22.85 17.39 -1.44
C ARG A 122 22.52 17.58 0.04
N ILE A 123 21.24 17.67 0.38
CA ILE A 123 20.78 17.80 1.76
C ILE A 123 21.11 16.54 2.56
N MET A 124 20.90 15.34 1.98
CA MET A 124 21.25 14.06 2.59
C MET A 124 22.76 13.98 2.89
N GLU A 125 23.60 14.39 1.94
CA GLU A 125 25.07 14.42 2.11
C GLU A 125 25.51 15.39 3.23
N GLN A 126 24.95 16.59 3.23
CA GLN A 126 25.31 17.64 4.20
C GLN A 126 24.88 17.30 5.64
N ASN A 127 23.85 16.52 5.82
CA ASN A 127 23.27 16.22 7.14
C ASN A 127 23.42 14.73 7.54
N ALA A 128 24.28 13.98 6.86
CA ALA A 128 24.43 12.54 7.09
C ALA A 128 24.91 12.17 8.51
N GLN A 129 25.52 13.08 9.25
CA GLN A 129 25.94 12.86 10.63
C GLN A 129 24.78 12.98 11.62
N THR A 130 23.86 13.92 11.39
CA THR A 130 22.79 14.29 12.33
C THR A 130 21.43 13.78 11.93
N CYS A 131 21.24 13.41 10.64
CA CYS A 131 19.96 12.95 10.12
C CYS A 131 20.09 11.67 9.30
N ARG A 132 19.09 10.79 9.43
CA ARG A 132 18.85 9.67 8.52
C ARG A 132 17.59 9.92 7.73
N PHE A 133 17.63 9.59 6.45
CA PHE A 133 16.47 9.71 5.57
C PHE A 133 15.87 8.33 5.36
N ILE A 134 14.56 8.25 5.47
CA ILE A 134 13.76 7.11 5.03
C ILE A 134 12.88 7.62 3.89
N LEU A 135 13.13 7.13 2.68
CA LEU A 135 12.36 7.51 1.48
C LEU A 135 11.38 6.39 1.17
N SER A 136 10.11 6.70 1.02
CA SER A 136 9.10 5.75 0.53
C SER A 136 8.74 6.11 -0.91
N CYS A 137 8.66 5.10 -1.78
CA CYS A 137 8.28 5.27 -3.17
C CYS A 137 7.50 4.05 -3.67
N ASN A 138 6.62 4.25 -4.64
CA ASN A 138 5.94 3.14 -5.31
C ASN A 138 6.84 2.56 -6.42
N TYR A 139 7.57 3.41 -7.13
CA TYR A 139 8.45 3.04 -8.24
C TYR A 139 9.89 3.48 -7.98
N SER A 140 10.78 2.54 -7.64
CA SER A 140 12.19 2.86 -7.42
C SER A 140 12.90 3.41 -8.66
N SER A 141 12.41 3.08 -9.86
CA SER A 141 12.93 3.60 -11.13
C SER A 141 12.73 5.11 -11.32
N LYS A 142 11.80 5.71 -10.59
CA LYS A 142 11.58 7.17 -10.60
C LYS A 142 12.52 7.92 -9.66
N ILE A 143 13.28 7.22 -8.82
CA ILE A 143 14.29 7.82 -7.93
C ILE A 143 15.64 7.83 -8.66
N ILE A 144 16.31 8.97 -8.68
CA ILE A 144 17.62 9.09 -9.34
C ILE A 144 18.67 8.17 -8.70
N GLU A 145 19.53 7.59 -9.52
CA GLU A 145 20.58 6.66 -9.08
C GLU A 145 21.46 7.19 -7.94
N PRO A 146 21.89 8.48 -7.95
CA PRO A 146 22.67 9.03 -6.86
C PRO A 146 22.02 9.01 -5.48
N ILE A 147 20.69 9.00 -5.39
CA ILE A 147 19.95 8.78 -4.13
C ILE A 147 19.91 7.29 -3.80
N GLN A 148 19.56 6.45 -4.80
CA GLN A 148 19.47 5.01 -4.61
C GLN A 148 20.78 4.42 -4.06
N SER A 149 21.93 4.82 -4.60
CA SER A 149 23.26 4.34 -4.19
C SER A 149 23.63 4.69 -2.74
N ARG A 150 22.95 5.67 -2.14
CA ARG A 150 23.16 6.12 -0.74
C ARG A 150 22.20 5.49 0.25
N CYS A 151 21.21 4.73 -0.23
CA CYS A 151 20.18 4.14 0.60
C CYS A 151 20.28 2.61 0.63
N ALA A 152 20.05 2.02 1.79
CA ALA A 152 19.75 0.61 1.88
C ALA A 152 18.32 0.39 1.39
N VAL A 153 18.19 -0.35 0.29
CA VAL A 153 16.90 -0.57 -0.37
C VAL A 153 16.15 -1.73 0.28
N PHE A 154 14.88 -1.50 0.59
CA PHE A 154 13.92 -2.48 1.09
C PHE A 154 12.77 -2.59 0.09
N ARG A 155 12.56 -3.80 -0.43
CA ARG A 155 11.50 -4.06 -1.40
C ARG A 155 10.31 -4.67 -0.69
N PHE A 156 9.23 -3.90 -0.62
CA PHE A 156 7.94 -4.34 -0.14
C PHE A 156 7.18 -5.02 -1.27
N ARG A 157 6.54 -6.13 -0.98
CA ARG A 157 5.72 -6.89 -1.94
C ARG A 157 4.26 -6.84 -1.53
N PRO A 158 3.32 -7.02 -2.46
CA PRO A 158 1.95 -7.31 -2.09
C PRO A 158 1.91 -8.44 -1.08
N LEU A 159 1.00 -8.36 -0.12
CA LEU A 159 0.83 -9.45 0.84
C LEU A 159 0.22 -10.67 0.14
N ALA A 160 0.61 -11.85 0.59
CA ALA A 160 -0.03 -13.08 0.15
C ALA A 160 -1.47 -13.17 0.69
N ASP A 161 -2.32 -13.88 -0.03
CA ASP A 161 -3.76 -13.94 0.26
C ASP A 161 -4.05 -14.46 1.68
N ASP A 162 -3.31 -15.47 2.14
CA ASP A 162 -3.39 -16.01 3.49
C ASP A 162 -3.08 -14.97 4.58
N GLN A 163 -2.12 -14.08 4.30
CA GLN A 163 -1.72 -13.01 5.20
C GLN A 163 -2.76 -11.90 5.28
N VAL A 164 -3.30 -11.49 4.12
CA VAL A 164 -4.42 -10.53 4.06
C VAL A 164 -5.62 -11.09 4.78
N ARG A 165 -6.01 -12.36 4.49
CA ARG A 165 -7.13 -13.05 5.15
C ARG A 165 -6.96 -13.07 6.67
N SER A 166 -5.79 -13.51 7.16
CA SER A 166 -5.51 -13.55 8.60
C SER A 166 -5.63 -12.18 9.26
N MET A 167 -5.22 -11.12 8.57
CA MET A 167 -5.32 -9.76 9.10
C MET A 167 -6.76 -9.25 9.13
N VAL A 168 -7.52 -9.52 8.06
CA VAL A 168 -8.94 -9.14 7.95
C VAL A 168 -9.76 -9.82 9.05
N VAL A 169 -9.55 -11.13 9.27
CA VAL A 169 -10.21 -11.87 10.35
C VAL A 169 -9.82 -11.30 11.71
N SER A 170 -8.53 -11.06 11.96
CA SER A 170 -8.07 -10.46 13.23
C SER A 170 -8.72 -9.09 13.50
N VAL A 171 -8.85 -8.24 12.48
CA VAL A 171 -9.50 -6.93 12.62
C VAL A 171 -11.00 -7.08 12.84
N ALA A 172 -11.68 -8.02 12.16
CA ALA A 172 -13.09 -8.28 12.36
C ALA A 172 -13.38 -8.75 13.80
N ASP A 173 -12.54 -9.66 14.32
CA ASP A 173 -12.64 -10.15 15.71
C ASP A 173 -12.43 -9.00 16.73
N GLU A 174 -11.44 -8.11 16.50
CA GLU A 174 -11.14 -6.99 17.39
C GLU A 174 -12.22 -5.89 17.36
N GLU A 175 -12.99 -5.78 16.27
CA GLU A 175 -14.11 -4.83 16.11
C GLU A 175 -15.49 -5.47 16.35
N ASP A 176 -15.54 -6.71 16.85
CA ASP A 176 -16.78 -7.48 17.13
C ASP A 176 -17.70 -7.65 15.90
N ILE A 177 -17.10 -7.77 14.69
CA ILE A 177 -17.82 -7.94 13.43
C ILE A 177 -17.94 -9.42 13.08
N LYS A 178 -19.16 -9.85 12.79
CA LYS A 178 -19.41 -11.20 12.26
C LYS A 178 -19.03 -11.23 10.78
N LEU A 179 -17.91 -11.90 10.45
CA LEU A 179 -17.38 -12.02 9.11
C LEU A 179 -17.53 -13.46 8.59
N ASP A 180 -18.26 -13.65 7.50
CA ASP A 180 -18.34 -14.94 6.85
C ASP A 180 -17.02 -15.33 6.16
N ALA A 181 -16.75 -16.63 6.05
CA ALA A 181 -15.49 -17.10 5.46
C ALA A 181 -15.32 -16.69 3.99
N ASP A 182 -16.39 -16.72 3.22
CA ASP A 182 -16.43 -16.30 1.82
C ASP A 182 -16.43 -14.78 1.65
N ALA A 183 -16.89 -14.01 2.64
CA ALA A 183 -16.72 -12.58 2.70
C ALA A 183 -15.24 -12.19 2.92
N ALA A 184 -14.52 -12.92 3.78
CA ALA A 184 -13.10 -12.75 3.95
C ALA A 184 -12.34 -13.02 2.62
N ASP A 185 -12.71 -14.07 1.89
CA ASP A 185 -12.14 -14.37 0.57
C ASP A 185 -12.47 -13.28 -0.47
N ALA A 186 -13.68 -12.71 -0.42
CA ALA A 186 -14.06 -11.59 -1.26
C ALA A 186 -13.18 -10.35 -0.96
N ILE A 187 -12.93 -10.04 0.31
CA ILE A 187 -12.03 -8.93 0.69
C ILE A 187 -10.61 -9.17 0.19
N VAL A 188 -10.08 -10.38 0.30
CA VAL A 188 -8.78 -10.76 -0.26
C VAL A 188 -8.75 -10.49 -1.75
N HIS A 189 -9.75 -10.98 -2.48
CA HIS A 189 -9.87 -10.80 -3.93
C HIS A 189 -9.89 -9.32 -4.34
N VAL A 190 -10.71 -8.48 -3.68
CA VAL A 190 -10.82 -7.07 -4.06
C VAL A 190 -9.60 -6.24 -3.67
N SER A 191 -8.86 -6.65 -2.64
CA SER A 191 -7.70 -5.91 -2.13
C SER A 191 -6.42 -6.09 -2.93
N LEU A 192 -6.25 -7.21 -3.61
CA LEU A 192 -5.07 -7.52 -4.44
C LEU A 192 -3.74 -7.40 -3.67
N GLY A 193 -3.72 -7.80 -2.40
CA GLY A 193 -2.55 -7.71 -1.52
C GLY A 193 -2.27 -6.31 -0.94
N ASP A 194 -3.18 -5.35 -1.15
CA ASP A 194 -3.18 -4.04 -0.50
C ASP A 194 -3.96 -4.11 0.82
N LEU A 195 -3.24 -4.12 1.94
CA LEU A 195 -3.84 -4.26 3.27
C LEU A 195 -4.69 -3.05 3.67
N ARG A 196 -4.32 -1.85 3.22
CA ARG A 196 -5.12 -0.64 3.47
C ARG A 196 -6.49 -0.78 2.81
N LYS A 197 -6.51 -1.23 1.55
CA LYS A 197 -7.74 -1.49 0.82
C LYS A 197 -8.56 -2.59 1.49
N ALA A 198 -7.93 -3.67 1.95
CA ALA A 198 -8.60 -4.76 2.64
C ALA A 198 -9.32 -4.30 3.92
N ILE A 199 -8.63 -3.58 4.81
CA ILE A 199 -9.20 -3.08 6.06
C ILE A 199 -10.29 -2.03 5.78
N THR A 200 -10.08 -1.15 4.79
CA THR A 200 -11.09 -0.16 4.39
C THR A 200 -12.34 -0.84 3.84
N SER A 201 -12.19 -1.88 3.01
CA SER A 201 -13.32 -2.66 2.47
C SER A 201 -14.11 -3.33 3.59
N LEU A 202 -13.42 -3.92 4.58
CA LEU A 202 -14.07 -4.49 5.75
C LEU A 202 -14.84 -3.43 6.54
N GLN A 203 -14.24 -2.27 6.82
CA GLN A 203 -14.88 -1.18 7.56
C GLN A 203 -16.12 -0.64 6.83
N VAL A 204 -16.05 -0.48 5.50
CA VAL A 204 -17.18 -0.02 4.70
C VAL A 204 -18.29 -1.07 4.70
N ALA A 205 -17.97 -2.35 4.50
CA ALA A 205 -18.96 -3.43 4.55
C ALA A 205 -19.65 -3.51 5.93
N ALA A 206 -18.88 -3.44 7.02
CA ALA A 206 -19.39 -3.44 8.39
C ALA A 206 -20.25 -2.21 8.73
N SER A 207 -20.10 -1.09 8.00
CA SER A 207 -20.99 0.06 8.16
C SER A 207 -22.39 -0.13 7.56
N MET A 208 -22.55 -1.12 6.67
CA MET A 208 -23.85 -1.49 6.09
C MET A 208 -24.58 -2.52 6.95
N ASP A 209 -23.87 -3.51 7.47
CA ASP A 209 -24.41 -4.55 8.33
C ASP A 209 -23.30 -5.10 9.25
N GLU A 210 -23.61 -5.38 10.53
CA GLU A 210 -22.69 -6.01 11.48
C GLU A 210 -22.35 -7.47 11.08
N HIS A 211 -23.17 -8.08 10.24
CA HIS A 211 -22.89 -9.37 9.62
C HIS A 211 -22.41 -9.18 8.17
N VAL A 212 -21.12 -9.19 7.98
CA VAL A 212 -20.48 -8.98 6.67
C VAL A 212 -20.53 -10.26 5.85
N THR A 213 -21.31 -10.22 4.76
CA THR A 213 -21.42 -11.27 3.76
C THR A 213 -20.60 -10.92 2.49
N ARG A 214 -20.41 -11.94 1.65
CA ARG A 214 -19.72 -11.79 0.36
C ARG A 214 -20.39 -10.77 -0.55
N GLU A 215 -21.72 -10.76 -0.60
CA GLU A 215 -22.51 -9.84 -1.42
C GLU A 215 -22.28 -8.40 -1.03
N ILE A 216 -22.32 -8.09 0.27
CA ILE A 216 -22.06 -6.75 0.82
C ILE A 216 -20.67 -6.26 0.42
N VAL A 217 -19.65 -7.14 0.48
CA VAL A 217 -18.28 -6.77 0.08
C VAL A 217 -18.22 -6.35 -1.39
N TYR A 218 -18.79 -7.12 -2.32
CA TYR A 218 -18.76 -6.80 -3.75
C TYR A 218 -19.59 -5.55 -4.08
N GLU A 219 -20.75 -5.38 -3.45
CA GLU A 219 -21.58 -4.18 -3.64
C GLU A 219 -20.87 -2.90 -3.16
N THR A 220 -20.27 -2.95 -1.98
CA THR A 220 -19.62 -1.76 -1.38
C THR A 220 -18.29 -1.40 -2.03
N THR A 221 -17.62 -2.35 -2.68
CA THR A 221 -16.29 -2.12 -3.29
C THR A 221 -16.34 -1.84 -4.79
N ALA A 222 -17.52 -1.74 -5.39
CA ALA A 222 -17.71 -1.59 -6.83
C ALA A 222 -16.84 -2.62 -7.60
N THR A 223 -16.94 -3.89 -7.23
CA THR A 223 -16.18 -4.98 -7.85
C THR A 223 -17.14 -6.10 -8.25
N ALA A 224 -17.01 -6.59 -9.47
CA ALA A 224 -17.81 -7.72 -9.92
C ALA A 224 -17.21 -9.03 -9.39
N PRO A 225 -18.04 -9.97 -8.87
CA PRO A 225 -17.58 -11.30 -8.49
C PRO A 225 -16.93 -12.02 -9.68
N PRO A 226 -15.91 -12.87 -9.48
CA PRO A 226 -15.25 -13.61 -10.56
C PRO A 226 -16.21 -14.42 -11.42
N GLU A 227 -17.26 -14.99 -10.81
CA GLU A 227 -18.27 -15.79 -11.53
C GLU A 227 -19.09 -14.95 -12.52
N GLU A 228 -19.37 -13.68 -12.19
CA GLU A 228 -20.08 -12.78 -13.07
C GLU A 228 -19.22 -12.38 -14.27
N LEU A 229 -17.91 -12.15 -14.05
CA LEU A 229 -16.95 -11.92 -15.12
C LEU A 229 -16.83 -13.15 -16.03
N HIS A 230 -16.78 -14.35 -15.43
CA HIS A 230 -16.73 -15.60 -16.19
C HIS A 230 -18.00 -15.79 -17.05
N ARG A 231 -19.19 -15.53 -16.50
CA ARG A 231 -20.45 -15.56 -17.27
C ARG A 231 -20.45 -14.55 -18.42
N PHE A 232 -19.87 -13.38 -18.23
CA PHE A 232 -19.71 -12.40 -19.30
C PHE A 232 -18.82 -12.95 -20.44
N PHE A 233 -17.67 -13.56 -20.11
CA PHE A 233 -16.80 -14.17 -21.11
C PHE A 233 -17.49 -15.33 -21.86
N LEU A 234 -18.28 -16.15 -21.19
CA LEU A 234 -19.08 -17.19 -21.83
C LEU A 234 -20.09 -16.60 -22.80
N ALA A 235 -20.82 -15.55 -22.41
CA ALA A 235 -21.77 -14.89 -23.28
C ALA A 235 -21.08 -14.28 -24.52
N CYS A 236 -19.87 -13.76 -24.41
CA CYS A 236 -19.09 -13.28 -25.55
C CYS A 236 -18.77 -14.41 -26.54
N ARG A 237 -18.52 -15.62 -26.05
CA ARG A 237 -18.14 -16.77 -26.86
C ARG A 237 -19.33 -17.46 -27.53
N GLU A 238 -20.41 -17.68 -26.77
CA GLU A 238 -21.49 -18.61 -27.12
C GLU A 238 -22.74 -17.89 -27.63
N ASP A 239 -23.08 -16.74 -27.06
CA ASP A 239 -24.35 -16.07 -27.28
C ASP A 239 -24.30 -14.93 -28.32
N GLY A 240 -23.08 -14.48 -28.67
CA GLY A 240 -22.84 -13.39 -29.60
C GLY A 240 -22.93 -11.99 -28.98
N PHE A 241 -22.84 -10.97 -29.85
CA PHE A 241 -22.64 -9.57 -29.43
C PHE A 241 -23.78 -8.99 -28.58
N GLN A 242 -25.05 -9.23 -28.95
CA GLN A 242 -26.17 -8.56 -28.25
C GLN A 242 -26.39 -9.08 -26.82
N PRO A 243 -26.37 -10.41 -26.56
CA PRO A 243 -26.38 -10.91 -25.19
C PRO A 243 -25.16 -10.47 -24.34
N ALA A 244 -23.96 -10.53 -24.92
CA ALA A 244 -22.75 -10.05 -24.25
C ALA A 244 -22.84 -8.57 -23.85
N ARG A 245 -23.33 -7.69 -24.79
CA ARG A 245 -23.55 -6.28 -24.51
C ARG A 245 -24.58 -6.04 -23.40
N ARG A 246 -25.64 -6.84 -23.36
CA ARG A 246 -26.65 -6.77 -22.30
C ARG A 246 -26.03 -7.12 -20.94
N ARG A 247 -25.27 -8.23 -20.91
CA ARG A 247 -24.57 -8.67 -19.70
C ARG A 247 -23.56 -7.63 -19.18
N LEU A 248 -22.83 -7.01 -20.11
CA LEU A 248 -21.92 -5.90 -19.78
C LEU A 248 -22.62 -4.74 -19.07
N ARG A 249 -23.79 -4.34 -19.57
CA ARG A 249 -24.62 -3.28 -18.95
C ARG A 249 -25.11 -3.70 -17.57
N GLU A 250 -25.59 -4.93 -17.43
CA GLU A 250 -26.02 -5.47 -16.14
C GLU A 250 -24.89 -5.40 -15.08
N LEU A 251 -23.64 -5.71 -15.48
CA LEU A 251 -22.48 -5.58 -14.59
C LEU A 251 -22.21 -4.13 -14.18
N LEU A 252 -22.23 -3.20 -15.14
CA LEU A 252 -22.04 -1.78 -14.88
C LEU A 252 -23.10 -1.23 -13.94
N ASP A 253 -24.37 -1.54 -14.21
CA ASP A 253 -25.51 -1.01 -13.45
C ASP A 253 -25.59 -1.63 -12.03
N ARG A 254 -25.42 -2.97 -11.93
CA ARG A 254 -25.57 -3.68 -10.67
C ARG A 254 -24.48 -3.34 -9.65
N PHE A 255 -23.23 -3.24 -10.09
CA PHE A 255 -22.09 -3.01 -9.19
C PHE A 255 -21.61 -1.55 -9.21
N GLY A 256 -22.28 -0.65 -9.93
CA GLY A 256 -21.89 0.76 -10.00
C GLY A 256 -20.50 0.98 -10.61
N LEU A 257 -20.08 0.11 -11.55
CA LEU A 257 -18.74 0.12 -12.12
C LEU A 257 -18.57 1.26 -13.13
N ALA A 258 -17.43 1.95 -13.06
CA ALA A 258 -16.99 2.75 -14.20
C ALA A 258 -16.46 1.84 -15.32
N GLY A 259 -16.60 2.25 -16.57
CA GLY A 259 -16.15 1.44 -17.70
C GLY A 259 -14.67 1.06 -17.65
N THR A 260 -13.82 1.99 -17.18
CA THR A 260 -12.38 1.74 -16.96
C THR A 260 -12.11 0.68 -15.90
N ASP A 261 -12.90 0.67 -14.82
CA ASP A 261 -12.74 -0.29 -13.73
C ASP A 261 -13.14 -1.69 -14.18
N LEU A 262 -14.24 -1.78 -14.96
CA LEU A 262 -14.68 -3.04 -15.53
C LEU A 262 -13.63 -3.59 -16.51
N ILE A 263 -13.05 -2.76 -17.40
CA ILE A 263 -11.98 -3.18 -18.31
C ILE A 263 -10.79 -3.75 -17.53
N ASN A 264 -10.37 -3.08 -16.45
CA ASN A 264 -9.29 -3.55 -15.58
C ASN A 264 -9.61 -4.89 -14.91
N GLN A 265 -10.86 -5.08 -14.47
CA GLN A 265 -11.30 -6.35 -13.86
C GLN A 265 -11.37 -7.47 -14.91
N LEU A 266 -11.91 -7.19 -16.10
CA LEU A 266 -11.94 -8.14 -17.23
C LEU A 266 -10.53 -8.54 -17.65
N HIS A 267 -9.62 -7.57 -17.80
CA HIS A 267 -8.22 -7.84 -18.15
C HIS A 267 -7.54 -8.79 -17.14
N ARG A 268 -7.77 -8.61 -15.85
CA ARG A 268 -7.25 -9.51 -14.81
C ARG A 268 -7.87 -10.89 -14.88
N GLY A 269 -9.19 -10.95 -15.07
CA GLY A 269 -9.95 -12.22 -15.17
C GLY A 269 -9.62 -13.04 -16.42
N LEU A 270 -9.03 -12.46 -17.46
CA LEU A 270 -8.64 -13.18 -18.69
C LEU A 270 -7.70 -14.35 -18.42
N GLY A 271 -6.80 -14.22 -17.44
CA GLY A 271 -5.87 -15.29 -17.04
C GLY A 271 -6.57 -16.59 -16.64
N ASP A 272 -7.71 -16.46 -15.96
CA ASP A 272 -8.46 -17.57 -15.37
C ASP A 272 -9.54 -18.14 -16.28
N VAL A 273 -9.67 -17.62 -17.50
CA VAL A 273 -10.68 -18.11 -18.46
C VAL A 273 -10.21 -19.42 -19.10
N PRO A 274 -10.85 -20.58 -18.82
CA PRO A 274 -10.33 -21.88 -19.21
C PRO A 274 -10.47 -22.20 -20.70
N PHE A 275 -11.38 -21.54 -21.39
CA PHE A 275 -11.64 -21.78 -22.80
C PHE A 275 -10.84 -20.89 -23.77
N LEU A 276 -10.03 -19.98 -23.26
CA LEU A 276 -9.11 -19.16 -24.06
C LEU A 276 -7.76 -19.86 -24.18
N SER A 277 -7.26 -20.00 -25.41
CA SER A 277 -5.89 -20.46 -25.63
C SER A 277 -4.88 -19.42 -25.17
N GLU A 278 -3.65 -19.86 -24.86
CA GLU A 278 -2.57 -18.94 -24.46
C GLU A 278 -2.32 -17.82 -25.49
N SER A 279 -2.40 -18.13 -26.79
CA SER A 279 -2.25 -17.14 -27.86
C SER A 279 -3.38 -16.11 -27.87
N GLN A 280 -4.62 -16.53 -27.57
CA GLN A 280 -5.77 -15.61 -27.44
C GLN A 280 -5.64 -14.72 -26.19
N LYS A 281 -5.23 -15.28 -25.04
CA LYS A 281 -4.94 -14.51 -23.84
C LYS A 281 -3.89 -13.45 -24.10
N LEU A 282 -2.77 -13.81 -24.72
CA LEU A 282 -1.69 -12.87 -25.08
C LEU A 282 -2.17 -11.77 -26.04
N SER A 283 -3.00 -12.10 -27.04
CA SER A 283 -3.56 -11.11 -27.95
C SER A 283 -4.46 -10.09 -27.23
N LEU A 284 -5.28 -10.55 -26.28
CA LEU A 284 -6.19 -9.69 -25.50
C LEU A 284 -5.47 -8.81 -24.47
N ILE A 285 -4.30 -9.23 -23.97
CA ILE A 285 -3.45 -8.43 -23.06
C ILE A 285 -2.87 -7.18 -23.78
N HIS A 286 -2.73 -7.22 -25.10
CA HIS A 286 -2.17 -6.11 -25.89
C HIS A 286 -3.21 -5.08 -26.35
N ILE A 287 -4.49 -5.30 -26.10
CA ILE A 287 -5.58 -4.39 -26.43
C ILE A 287 -5.87 -3.48 -25.23
#